data_3a4f9d3dfbccbdb69f7a8c4eaae58523
#
_entry.id   3a4f9d3dfbccbdb69f7a8c4eaae58523
#
_cell.length_a   1.000
_cell.length_b   1.000
_cell.length_c   1.000
_cell.angle_alpha   90.00
_cell.angle_beta   90.00
_cell.angle_gamma   90.00
#
_symmetry.space_group_name_H-M   'P 1'
#
loop_
_entity.id
_entity.type
_entity.pdbx_description
1 polymer ?
#
loop_
_entity_poly.entity_id
_entity_poly.type
_entity_poly.pdbx_seq_one_letter_code
_entity_poly.pdbx_strand_id
1 'polypeptide(L)'
;MTACRDDPSFSEAVRLYREGDIDTSLILFRKSAEAGNPVAQFTVGTILRSRGARTALRWLNMSAENGYAEAQYTLGSMHYLGDMVKQSMEEARSFYRDAAEQEHAKAQNQLGLMYLNGEGGEQSDSDAFEWILRSAENGYAGAQYNIAAMYEDGQSVPISYGDALVWYTRAAEQGVTDAQYRLALMHYTGKGTPKDSAKAAHWYSKAAENGHPDAMYNLGLLLMEGDGIGQDYKQAMELFGRAAELGVEDAADALKLVRKQLGV
;
A
#
# COMPACT_ATOMS: atom_id res chain seq x y z
N MET A 1 10.83 -0.23 -26.60
CA MET A 1 9.42 0.16 -26.34
C MET A 1 8.61 0.61 -27.58
N THR A 2 9.07 0.42 -28.79
CA THR A 2 8.41 0.91 -30.01
C THR A 2 7.51 -0.12 -30.72
N ALA A 3 7.60 -1.39 -30.41
CA ALA A 3 6.86 -2.46 -31.12
C ALA A 3 5.38 -2.67 -30.71
N CYS A 4 4.93 -2.05 -29.61
CA CYS A 4 3.55 -2.25 -29.12
C CYS A 4 2.50 -1.29 -29.74
N ARG A 5 2.90 -0.21 -30.41
CA ARG A 5 1.95 0.81 -30.91
C ARG A 5 1.19 0.41 -32.17
N ASP A 6 1.70 -0.55 -32.93
CA ASP A 6 1.14 -0.94 -34.25
C ASP A 6 0.67 -2.41 -34.30
N ASP A 7 0.24 -2.98 -33.16
CA ASP A 7 -0.36 -4.33 -33.13
C ASP A 7 -1.90 -4.24 -33.14
N PRO A 8 -2.54 -4.41 -34.32
CA PRO A 8 -3.99 -4.30 -34.42
C PRO A 8 -4.73 -5.38 -33.63
N SER A 9 -4.11 -6.57 -33.46
CA SER A 9 -4.67 -7.65 -32.66
C SER A 9 -4.70 -7.30 -31.19
N PHE A 10 -3.65 -6.64 -30.69
CA PHE A 10 -3.59 -6.17 -29.31
C PHE A 10 -4.62 -5.07 -29.04
N SER A 11 -4.70 -4.07 -29.91
CA SER A 11 -5.64 -2.95 -29.75
C SER A 11 -7.10 -3.42 -29.72
N GLU A 12 -7.47 -4.33 -30.62
CA GLU A 12 -8.81 -4.92 -30.67
C GLU A 12 -9.08 -5.82 -29.46
N ALA A 13 -8.07 -6.59 -29.00
CA ALA A 13 -8.18 -7.40 -27.79
C ALA A 13 -8.47 -6.53 -26.54
N VAL A 14 -7.79 -5.39 -26.41
CA VAL A 14 -8.02 -4.44 -25.30
C VAL A 14 -9.44 -3.87 -25.35
N ARG A 15 -9.97 -3.55 -26.54
CA ARG A 15 -11.34 -3.06 -26.71
C ARG A 15 -12.35 -4.11 -26.22
N LEU A 16 -12.26 -5.33 -26.73
CA LEU A 16 -13.16 -6.43 -26.36
C LEU A 16 -13.07 -6.79 -24.87
N TYR A 17 -11.88 -6.76 -24.31
CA TYR A 17 -11.68 -6.99 -22.87
C TYR A 17 -12.43 -5.96 -22.00
N ARG A 18 -12.39 -4.68 -22.41
CA ARG A 18 -13.14 -3.60 -21.73
C ARG A 18 -14.65 -3.73 -21.89
N GLU A 19 -15.12 -4.29 -23.00
CA GLU A 19 -16.53 -4.59 -23.27
C GLU A 19 -17.02 -5.85 -22.54
N GLY A 20 -16.12 -6.59 -21.89
CA GLY A 20 -16.43 -7.81 -21.13
C GLY A 20 -16.39 -9.10 -21.94
N ASP A 21 -16.07 -9.06 -23.23
CA ASP A 21 -15.87 -10.25 -24.06
C ASP A 21 -14.45 -10.81 -23.84
N ILE A 22 -14.30 -11.48 -22.69
CA ILE A 22 -13.01 -12.01 -22.25
C ILE A 22 -12.53 -13.15 -23.15
N ASP A 23 -13.44 -13.98 -23.67
CA ASP A 23 -13.05 -15.15 -24.46
C ASP A 23 -12.52 -14.76 -25.83
N THR A 24 -13.21 -13.86 -26.55
CA THR A 24 -12.74 -13.35 -27.85
C THR A 24 -11.47 -12.52 -27.67
N SER A 25 -11.42 -11.68 -26.63
CA SER A 25 -10.22 -10.88 -26.32
C SER A 25 -9.00 -11.78 -26.04
N LEU A 26 -9.17 -12.90 -25.33
CA LEU A 26 -8.09 -13.85 -25.03
C LEU A 26 -7.51 -14.48 -26.30
N ILE A 27 -8.32 -14.76 -27.32
CA ILE A 27 -7.85 -15.28 -28.62
C ILE A 27 -6.92 -14.25 -29.29
N LEU A 28 -7.32 -13.00 -29.31
CA LEU A 28 -6.54 -11.92 -29.92
C LEU A 28 -5.29 -11.57 -29.10
N PHE A 29 -5.40 -11.56 -27.74
CA PHE A 29 -4.22 -11.41 -26.87
C PHE A 29 -3.21 -12.54 -27.11
N ARG A 30 -3.63 -13.80 -27.29
CA ARG A 30 -2.72 -14.90 -27.59
C ARG A 30 -1.98 -14.69 -28.90
N LYS A 31 -2.66 -14.24 -29.95
CA LYS A 31 -2.03 -13.93 -31.23
C LYS A 31 -0.93 -12.87 -31.08
N SER A 32 -1.21 -11.81 -30.35
CA SER A 32 -0.23 -10.76 -30.04
C SER A 32 0.91 -11.28 -29.16
N ALA A 33 0.60 -12.10 -28.16
CA ALA A 33 1.56 -12.71 -27.25
C ALA A 33 2.53 -13.66 -27.95
N GLU A 34 2.03 -14.46 -28.91
CA GLU A 34 2.83 -15.33 -29.77
C GLU A 34 3.74 -14.55 -30.71
N ALA A 35 3.33 -13.33 -31.11
CA ALA A 35 4.17 -12.39 -31.85
C ALA A 35 5.23 -11.68 -30.97
N GLY A 36 5.31 -12.00 -29.66
CA GLY A 36 6.34 -11.49 -28.75
C GLY A 36 5.95 -10.24 -27.98
N ASN A 37 4.70 -9.78 -28.02
CA ASN A 37 4.26 -8.62 -27.24
C ASN A 37 4.23 -8.95 -25.73
N PRO A 38 5.10 -8.35 -24.89
CA PRO A 38 5.21 -8.73 -23.48
C PRO A 38 3.97 -8.33 -22.66
N VAL A 39 3.28 -7.26 -23.03
CA VAL A 39 2.03 -6.85 -22.36
C VAL A 39 0.90 -7.85 -22.66
N ALA A 40 0.82 -8.33 -23.91
CA ALA A 40 -0.13 -9.38 -24.28
C ALA A 40 0.18 -10.70 -23.57
N GLN A 41 1.45 -11.10 -23.51
CA GLN A 41 1.90 -12.27 -22.74
C GLN A 41 1.48 -12.19 -21.28
N PHE A 42 1.72 -11.06 -20.62
CA PHE A 42 1.28 -10.79 -19.25
C PHE A 42 -0.24 -10.90 -19.10
N THR A 43 -0.98 -10.26 -20.01
CA THR A 43 -2.45 -10.27 -20.00
C THR A 43 -3.01 -11.69 -20.16
N VAL A 44 -2.48 -12.47 -21.11
CA VAL A 44 -2.84 -13.89 -21.27
C VAL A 44 -2.52 -14.67 -20.00
N GLY A 45 -1.34 -14.46 -19.42
CA GLY A 45 -0.91 -15.11 -18.19
C GLY A 45 -1.85 -14.80 -17.01
N THR A 46 -2.23 -13.56 -16.83
CA THR A 46 -3.13 -13.13 -15.73
C THR A 46 -4.55 -13.66 -15.91
N ILE A 47 -5.11 -13.63 -17.11
CA ILE A 47 -6.44 -14.23 -17.41
C ILE A 47 -6.41 -15.74 -17.16
N LEU A 48 -5.38 -16.44 -17.60
CA LEU A 48 -5.26 -17.88 -17.38
C LEU A 48 -5.04 -18.25 -15.90
N ARG A 49 -4.29 -17.41 -15.15
CA ARG A 49 -4.11 -17.58 -13.71
C ARG A 49 -5.44 -17.45 -12.95
N SER A 50 -6.28 -16.46 -13.26
CA SER A 50 -7.60 -16.31 -12.65
C SER A 50 -8.54 -17.50 -12.91
N ARG A 51 -8.28 -18.26 -14.00
CA ARG A 51 -8.98 -19.50 -14.36
C ARG A 51 -8.31 -20.77 -13.79
N GLY A 52 -7.26 -20.62 -12.99
CA GLY A 52 -6.52 -21.74 -12.41
C GLY A 52 -5.70 -22.57 -13.43
N ALA A 53 -5.46 -22.05 -14.62
CA ALA A 53 -4.77 -22.78 -15.66
C ALA A 53 -3.26 -22.78 -15.47
N ARG A 54 -2.63 -23.96 -15.36
CA ARG A 54 -1.17 -24.13 -15.19
C ARG A 54 -0.33 -23.47 -16.29
N THR A 55 -0.90 -23.31 -17.50
CA THR A 55 -0.24 -22.64 -18.61
C THR A 55 -0.04 -21.14 -18.41
N ALA A 56 -0.65 -20.56 -17.38
CA ALA A 56 -0.46 -19.16 -16.98
C ALA A 56 1.02 -18.84 -16.72
N LEU A 57 1.71 -19.72 -15.98
CA LEU A 57 3.15 -19.56 -15.66
C LEU A 57 4.03 -19.39 -16.90
N ARG A 58 3.76 -20.19 -17.95
CA ARG A 58 4.54 -20.07 -19.19
C ARG A 58 4.45 -18.65 -19.77
N TRP A 59 3.25 -18.06 -19.81
CA TRP A 59 3.04 -16.75 -20.38
C TRP A 59 3.61 -15.64 -19.49
N LEU A 60 3.49 -15.78 -18.17
CA LEU A 60 4.09 -14.82 -17.21
C LEU A 60 5.62 -14.83 -17.30
N ASN A 61 6.24 -16.03 -17.39
CA ASN A 61 7.69 -16.15 -17.56
C ASN A 61 8.13 -15.51 -18.88
N MET A 62 7.48 -15.83 -20.00
CA MET A 62 7.81 -15.22 -21.29
C MET A 62 7.72 -13.68 -21.24
N SER A 63 6.72 -13.14 -20.58
CA SER A 63 6.58 -11.69 -20.40
C SER A 63 7.71 -11.10 -19.56
N ALA A 64 8.09 -11.75 -18.48
CA ALA A 64 9.18 -11.32 -17.61
C ALA A 64 10.55 -11.41 -18.30
N GLU A 65 10.80 -12.48 -19.05
CA GLU A 65 12.00 -12.67 -19.89
C GLU A 65 12.10 -11.60 -20.99
N ASN A 66 10.97 -11.14 -21.49
CA ASN A 66 10.88 -9.98 -22.41
C ASN A 66 10.96 -8.63 -21.69
N GLY A 67 11.30 -8.60 -20.41
CA GLY A 67 11.59 -7.39 -19.65
C GLY A 67 10.36 -6.61 -19.18
N TYR A 68 9.16 -7.22 -19.11
CA TYR A 68 7.99 -6.51 -18.62
C TYR A 68 7.95 -6.47 -17.09
N ALA A 69 8.17 -5.29 -16.51
CA ALA A 69 8.33 -5.11 -15.06
C ALA A 69 7.13 -5.60 -14.23
N GLU A 70 5.90 -5.43 -14.73
CA GLU A 70 4.69 -5.93 -14.04
C GLU A 70 4.65 -7.46 -13.98
N ALA A 71 5.16 -8.16 -15.02
CA ALA A 71 5.28 -9.62 -15.01
C ALA A 71 6.37 -10.09 -14.03
N GLN A 72 7.50 -9.41 -13.99
CA GLN A 72 8.56 -9.68 -13.02
C GLN A 72 8.05 -9.46 -11.58
N TYR A 73 7.39 -8.34 -11.30
CA TYR A 73 6.76 -8.09 -10.01
C TYR A 73 5.75 -9.20 -9.64
N THR A 74 4.92 -9.61 -10.59
CA THR A 74 3.91 -10.66 -10.37
C THR A 74 4.56 -12.00 -10.06
N LEU A 75 5.59 -12.40 -10.81
CA LEU A 75 6.35 -13.63 -10.52
C LEU A 75 7.08 -13.56 -9.18
N GLY A 76 7.66 -12.41 -8.84
CA GLY A 76 8.22 -12.16 -7.52
C GLY A 76 7.19 -12.42 -6.41
N SER A 77 5.98 -11.89 -6.55
CA SER A 77 4.89 -12.11 -5.60
C SER A 77 4.44 -13.57 -5.55
N MET A 78 4.42 -14.26 -6.69
CA MET A 78 4.07 -15.69 -6.75
C MET A 78 5.10 -16.54 -6.03
N HIS A 79 6.40 -16.28 -6.20
CA HIS A 79 7.45 -16.98 -5.47
C HIS A 79 7.46 -16.63 -3.98
N TYR A 80 7.17 -15.38 -3.62
CA TYR A 80 7.06 -14.95 -2.23
C TYR A 80 5.94 -15.67 -1.48
N LEU A 81 4.77 -15.83 -2.12
CA LEU A 81 3.59 -16.48 -1.53
C LEU A 81 3.53 -18.00 -1.73
N GLY A 82 4.29 -18.56 -2.68
CA GLY A 82 4.14 -19.95 -3.12
C GLY A 82 2.89 -20.18 -3.96
N ASP A 83 2.41 -19.16 -4.68
CA ASP A 83 1.21 -19.25 -5.51
C ASP A 83 1.56 -19.84 -6.89
N MET A 84 1.00 -21.01 -7.21
CA MET A 84 1.25 -21.81 -8.42
C MET A 84 2.70 -22.28 -8.60
N VAL A 85 3.63 -21.83 -7.78
CA VAL A 85 5.06 -22.20 -7.75
C VAL A 85 5.47 -22.59 -6.34
N LYS A 86 6.59 -23.29 -6.19
CA LYS A 86 7.16 -23.50 -4.86
C LYS A 86 7.64 -22.16 -4.30
N GLN A 87 7.31 -21.89 -3.04
CA GLN A 87 7.80 -20.69 -2.35
C GLN A 87 9.34 -20.65 -2.36
N SER A 88 9.90 -19.52 -2.73
CA SER A 88 11.33 -19.24 -2.73
C SER A 88 11.56 -17.73 -2.56
N MET A 89 12.15 -17.37 -1.44
CA MET A 89 12.50 -15.97 -1.17
C MET A 89 13.64 -15.48 -2.07
N GLU A 90 14.56 -16.36 -2.46
CA GLU A 90 15.66 -16.01 -3.37
C GLU A 90 15.11 -15.62 -4.76
N GLU A 91 14.21 -16.45 -5.31
CA GLU A 91 13.58 -16.16 -6.60
C GLU A 91 12.70 -14.91 -6.51
N ALA A 92 11.94 -14.77 -5.44
CA ALA A 92 11.11 -13.58 -5.21
C ALA A 92 11.97 -12.30 -5.23
N ARG A 93 13.09 -12.29 -4.46
CA ARG A 93 14.01 -11.16 -4.40
C ARG A 93 14.67 -10.86 -5.74
N SER A 94 15.00 -11.88 -6.53
CA SER A 94 15.54 -11.71 -7.87
C SER A 94 14.53 -11.02 -8.80
N PHE A 95 13.31 -11.54 -8.88
CA PHE A 95 12.27 -10.96 -9.73
C PHE A 95 11.86 -9.54 -9.29
N TYR A 96 11.79 -9.28 -7.98
CA TYR A 96 11.52 -7.92 -7.49
C TYR A 96 12.64 -6.96 -7.84
N ARG A 97 13.92 -7.41 -7.82
CA ARG A 97 15.05 -6.58 -8.24
C ARG A 97 14.96 -6.22 -9.72
N ASP A 98 14.69 -7.19 -10.59
CA ASP A 98 14.55 -6.95 -12.03
C ASP A 98 13.44 -5.93 -12.34
N ALA A 99 12.33 -5.99 -11.62
CA ALA A 99 11.26 -5.00 -11.74
C ALA A 99 11.63 -3.64 -11.11
N ALA A 100 12.29 -3.64 -9.95
CA ALA A 100 12.67 -2.43 -9.21
C ALA A 100 13.69 -1.56 -9.98
N GLU A 101 14.62 -2.19 -10.68
CA GLU A 101 15.60 -1.54 -11.58
C GLU A 101 14.91 -0.84 -12.76
N GLN A 102 13.69 -1.26 -13.12
CA GLN A 102 12.85 -0.62 -14.12
C GLN A 102 11.87 0.41 -13.52
N GLU A 103 12.16 0.96 -12.37
CA GLU A 103 11.35 1.98 -11.68
C GLU A 103 9.93 1.50 -11.28
N HIS A 104 9.73 0.18 -11.14
CA HIS A 104 8.46 -0.34 -10.69
C HIS A 104 8.29 -0.13 -9.17
N ALA A 105 7.56 0.90 -8.78
CA ALA A 105 7.51 1.40 -7.40
C ALA A 105 7.11 0.34 -6.36
N LYS A 106 6.13 -0.52 -6.66
CA LYS A 106 5.74 -1.61 -5.75
C LYS A 106 6.86 -2.64 -5.57
N ALA A 107 7.60 -2.96 -6.64
CA ALA A 107 8.72 -3.88 -6.56
C ALA A 107 9.88 -3.28 -5.75
N GLN A 108 10.16 -1.99 -5.93
CA GLN A 108 11.14 -1.27 -5.11
C GLN A 108 10.82 -1.36 -3.63
N ASN A 109 9.56 -1.13 -3.25
CA ASN A 109 9.14 -1.28 -1.85
C ASN A 109 9.30 -2.71 -1.33
N GLN A 110 8.85 -3.71 -2.10
CA GLN A 110 8.99 -5.11 -1.68
C GLN A 110 10.44 -5.54 -1.56
N LEU A 111 11.28 -5.14 -2.52
CA LEU A 111 12.71 -5.39 -2.46
C LEU A 111 13.34 -4.77 -1.21
N GLY A 112 12.98 -3.52 -0.89
CA GLY A 112 13.45 -2.84 0.31
C GLY A 112 13.03 -3.57 1.59
N LEU A 113 11.79 -4.02 1.70
CA LEU A 113 11.31 -4.81 2.84
C LEU A 113 12.04 -6.17 2.95
N MET A 114 12.34 -6.83 1.83
CA MET A 114 13.11 -8.07 1.83
C MET A 114 14.57 -7.85 2.28
N TYR A 115 15.19 -6.71 1.93
CA TYR A 115 16.49 -6.33 2.49
C TYR A 115 16.42 -6.07 3.98
N LEU A 116 15.36 -5.42 4.46
CA LEU A 116 15.17 -5.12 5.87
C LEU A 116 15.07 -6.39 6.72
N ASN A 117 14.37 -7.40 6.20
CA ASN A 117 14.12 -8.67 6.91
C ASN A 117 15.18 -9.76 6.63
N GLY A 118 16.12 -9.55 5.69
CA GLY A 118 17.06 -10.59 5.26
C GLY A 118 16.39 -11.73 4.48
N GLU A 119 15.25 -11.48 3.85
CA GLU A 119 14.50 -12.47 3.09
C GLU A 119 15.15 -12.69 1.72
N GLY A 120 15.45 -13.95 1.39
CA GLY A 120 16.04 -14.33 0.11
C GLY A 120 17.49 -13.86 -0.09
N GLY A 121 18.21 -13.53 1.00
CA GLY A 121 19.61 -13.15 0.98
C GLY A 121 20.01 -12.33 2.21
N GLU A 122 21.17 -11.71 2.14
CA GLU A 122 21.73 -10.94 3.24
C GLU A 122 20.83 -9.72 3.58
N GLN A 123 20.68 -9.48 4.90
CA GLN A 123 20.01 -8.29 5.41
C GLN A 123 20.91 -7.07 5.18
N SER A 124 20.29 -5.95 4.79
CA SER A 124 21.00 -4.68 4.60
C SER A 124 20.05 -3.51 4.86
N ASP A 125 20.26 -2.84 5.97
CA ASP A 125 19.44 -1.68 6.36
C ASP A 125 19.64 -0.51 5.40
N SER A 126 20.85 -0.33 4.86
CA SER A 126 21.14 0.73 3.89
C SER A 126 20.44 0.49 2.55
N ASP A 127 20.49 -0.75 2.03
CA ASP A 127 19.80 -1.10 0.78
C ASP A 127 18.28 -1.02 0.96
N ALA A 128 17.78 -1.45 2.13
CA ALA A 128 16.37 -1.35 2.47
C ALA A 128 15.87 0.11 2.39
N PHE A 129 16.60 1.01 3.05
CA PHE A 129 16.27 2.44 3.03
C PHE A 129 16.30 3.02 1.62
N GLU A 130 17.35 2.72 0.85
CA GLU A 130 17.50 3.23 -0.52
C GLU A 130 16.33 2.81 -1.41
N TRP A 131 15.97 1.51 -1.41
CA TRP A 131 14.89 1.01 -2.25
C TRP A 131 13.51 1.51 -1.81
N ILE A 132 13.25 1.60 -0.50
CA ILE A 132 11.98 2.16 0.01
C ILE A 132 11.88 3.64 -0.32
N LEU A 133 12.98 4.40 -0.20
CA LEU A 133 13.00 5.82 -0.56
C LEU A 133 12.71 6.03 -2.05
N ARG A 134 13.36 5.29 -2.95
CA ARG A 134 13.07 5.34 -4.41
C ARG A 134 11.59 5.04 -4.70
N SER A 135 11.03 4.02 -4.03
CA SER A 135 9.62 3.70 -4.16
C SER A 135 8.69 4.84 -3.69
N ALA A 136 9.03 5.49 -2.58
CA ALA A 136 8.29 6.62 -2.04
C ALA A 136 8.35 7.85 -2.96
N GLU A 137 9.53 8.12 -3.53
CA GLU A 137 9.76 9.18 -4.53
C GLU A 137 8.97 8.91 -5.82
N ASN A 138 8.85 7.64 -6.23
CA ASN A 138 8.01 7.18 -7.35
C ASN A 138 6.50 7.18 -6.99
N GLY A 139 6.12 7.72 -5.84
CA GLY A 139 4.75 7.99 -5.46
C GLY A 139 3.98 6.82 -4.86
N TYR A 140 4.61 5.68 -4.56
CA TYR A 140 3.92 4.56 -3.93
C TYR A 140 3.58 4.89 -2.46
N ALA A 141 2.29 4.99 -2.17
CA ALA A 141 1.79 5.44 -0.86
C ALA A 141 2.25 4.54 0.30
N GLY A 142 2.31 3.22 0.09
CA GLY A 142 2.82 2.27 1.08
C GLY A 142 4.30 2.52 1.42
N ALA A 143 5.13 2.85 0.42
CA ALA A 143 6.52 3.18 0.65
C ALA A 143 6.69 4.55 1.34
N GLN A 144 5.82 5.51 1.04
CA GLN A 144 5.81 6.81 1.74
C GLN A 144 5.51 6.65 3.23
N TYR A 145 4.59 5.75 3.58
CA TYR A 145 4.36 5.38 4.97
C TYR A 145 5.58 4.70 5.60
N ASN A 146 6.17 3.72 4.91
CA ASN A 146 7.32 2.98 5.42
C ASN A 146 8.53 3.88 5.68
N ILE A 147 8.86 4.77 4.72
CA ILE A 147 9.99 5.70 4.87
C ILE A 147 9.73 6.72 5.99
N ALA A 148 8.47 7.15 6.17
CA ALA A 148 8.10 8.01 7.28
C ALA A 148 8.32 7.32 8.63
N ALA A 149 7.95 6.05 8.77
CA ALA A 149 8.19 5.26 9.96
C ALA A 149 9.70 5.08 10.22
N MET A 150 10.50 4.83 9.19
CA MET A 150 11.96 4.73 9.32
C MET A 150 12.57 6.02 9.86
N TYR A 151 12.12 7.19 9.41
CA TYR A 151 12.54 8.48 9.98
C TYR A 151 12.02 8.73 11.40
N GLU A 152 10.79 8.29 11.72
CA GLU A 152 10.21 8.44 13.05
C GLU A 152 10.96 7.61 14.10
N ASP A 153 11.29 6.35 13.74
CA ASP A 153 11.90 5.37 14.66
C ASP A 153 13.44 5.41 14.65
N GLY A 154 14.04 6.10 13.68
CA GLY A 154 15.50 6.12 13.51
C GLY A 154 16.04 4.81 12.96
N GLN A 155 15.23 4.07 12.16
CA GLN A 155 15.65 2.82 11.55
C GLN A 155 16.45 3.09 10.29
N SER A 156 17.69 2.63 10.26
CA SER A 156 18.65 2.84 9.14
C SER A 156 19.11 4.29 8.94
N VAL A 157 18.44 5.26 9.54
CA VAL A 157 18.73 6.70 9.46
C VAL A 157 18.53 7.36 10.83
N PRO A 158 19.17 8.51 11.10
CA PRO A 158 18.88 9.26 12.32
C PRO A 158 17.41 9.68 12.40
N ILE A 159 16.85 9.71 13.62
CA ILE A 159 15.48 10.18 13.84
C ILE A 159 15.31 11.60 13.28
N SER A 160 14.29 11.76 12.45
CA SER A 160 13.88 13.04 11.87
C SER A 160 12.36 13.15 11.81
N TYR A 161 11.77 13.73 12.84
CA TYR A 161 10.31 13.95 12.85
C TYR A 161 9.84 14.92 11.76
N GLY A 162 10.71 15.82 11.29
CA GLY A 162 10.40 16.71 10.17
C GLY A 162 10.22 15.95 8.85
N ASP A 163 11.17 15.04 8.53
CA ASP A 163 11.08 14.19 7.34
C ASP A 163 9.93 13.19 7.46
N ALA A 164 9.74 12.59 8.64
CA ALA A 164 8.60 11.72 8.90
C ALA A 164 7.26 12.43 8.63
N LEU A 165 7.10 13.67 9.10
CA LEU A 165 5.89 14.47 8.86
C LEU A 165 5.62 14.68 7.37
N VAL A 166 6.66 15.01 6.60
CA VAL A 166 6.54 15.22 5.14
C VAL A 166 6.03 13.95 4.46
N TRP A 167 6.63 12.80 4.76
CA TRP A 167 6.27 11.54 4.11
C TRP A 167 4.93 10.99 4.59
N TYR A 168 4.60 11.09 5.90
CA TYR A 168 3.26 10.75 6.38
C TYR A 168 2.19 11.63 5.75
N THR A 169 2.45 12.92 5.53
CA THR A 169 1.50 13.81 4.84
C THR A 169 1.21 13.31 3.43
N ARG A 170 2.22 12.98 2.65
CA ARG A 170 2.05 12.44 1.29
C ARG A 170 1.26 11.13 1.26
N ALA A 171 1.55 10.22 2.18
CA ALA A 171 0.83 8.95 2.29
C ALA A 171 -0.63 9.14 2.75
N ALA A 172 -0.85 10.03 3.71
CA ALA A 172 -2.19 10.37 4.24
C ALA A 172 -3.09 11.02 3.19
N GLU A 173 -2.53 11.90 2.35
CA GLU A 173 -3.23 12.53 1.23
C GLU A 173 -3.64 11.51 0.16
N GLN A 174 -2.89 10.42 0.01
CA GLN A 174 -3.24 9.28 -0.85
C GLN A 174 -4.21 8.28 -0.19
N GLY A 175 -4.66 8.54 1.04
CA GLY A 175 -5.66 7.74 1.73
C GLY A 175 -5.11 6.58 2.56
N VAL A 176 -3.79 6.52 2.82
CA VAL A 176 -3.24 5.50 3.73
C VAL A 176 -3.73 5.79 5.16
N THR A 177 -4.58 4.92 5.66
CA THR A 177 -5.29 5.10 6.94
C THR A 177 -4.33 5.23 8.13
N ASP A 178 -3.31 4.37 8.19
CA ASP A 178 -2.30 4.43 9.26
C ASP A 178 -1.46 5.71 9.18
N ALA A 179 -1.18 6.21 7.96
CA ALA A 179 -0.49 7.49 7.79
C ALA A 179 -1.36 8.67 8.26
N GLN A 180 -2.67 8.63 8.02
CA GLN A 180 -3.61 9.65 8.52
C GLN A 180 -3.61 9.67 10.05
N TYR A 181 -3.63 8.50 10.69
CA TYR A 181 -3.54 8.39 12.14
C TYR A 181 -2.21 8.91 12.69
N ARG A 182 -1.07 8.49 12.10
CA ARG A 182 0.26 8.95 12.52
C ARG A 182 0.42 10.46 12.35
N LEU A 183 -0.04 11.01 11.24
CA LEU A 183 -0.02 12.45 10.99
C LEU A 183 -0.87 13.23 12.00
N ALA A 184 -2.05 12.72 12.35
CA ALA A 184 -2.88 13.29 13.40
C ALA A 184 -2.16 13.31 14.75
N LEU A 185 -1.51 12.20 15.12
CA LEU A 185 -0.74 12.07 16.36
C LEU A 185 0.44 13.05 16.40
N MET A 186 1.14 13.25 15.27
CA MET A 186 2.24 14.22 15.18
C MET A 186 1.73 15.66 15.39
N HIS A 187 0.60 16.03 14.82
CA HIS A 187 -0.03 17.34 15.07
C HIS A 187 -0.52 17.49 16.50
N TYR A 188 -1.07 16.43 17.10
CA TYR A 188 -1.56 16.45 18.48
C TYR A 188 -0.42 16.61 19.50
N THR A 189 0.68 15.89 19.27
CA THR A 189 1.83 15.88 20.20
C THR A 189 2.84 17.00 19.93
N GLY A 190 2.82 17.61 18.75
CA GLY A 190 3.81 18.59 18.32
C GLY A 190 5.14 17.98 17.90
N LYS A 191 5.16 16.69 17.48
CA LYS A 191 6.37 16.05 16.95
C LYS A 191 6.62 16.46 15.50
N GLY A 192 7.76 17.09 15.23
CA GLY A 192 8.14 17.57 13.88
C GLY A 192 7.36 18.79 13.38
N THR A 193 6.37 19.26 14.15
CA THR A 193 5.53 20.42 13.84
C THR A 193 5.04 21.03 15.15
N PRO A 194 4.68 22.31 15.22
CA PRO A 194 3.96 22.86 16.38
C PRO A 194 2.66 22.09 16.63
N LYS A 195 2.30 21.93 17.91
CA LYS A 195 1.03 21.29 18.31
C LYS A 195 -0.16 22.03 17.65
N ASP A 196 -1.08 21.27 17.02
CA ASP A 196 -2.27 21.79 16.35
C ASP A 196 -3.41 20.76 16.46
N SER A 197 -4.23 20.93 17.52
CA SER A 197 -5.34 20.01 17.79
C SER A 197 -6.42 20.05 16.68
N ALA A 198 -6.56 21.17 15.95
CA ALA A 198 -7.54 21.24 14.86
C ALA A 198 -7.09 20.39 13.66
N LYS A 199 -5.79 20.43 13.32
CA LYS A 199 -5.24 19.53 12.30
C LYS A 199 -5.27 18.07 12.76
N ALA A 200 -5.00 17.81 14.04
CA ALA A 200 -5.11 16.48 14.60
C ALA A 200 -6.53 15.92 14.47
N ALA A 201 -7.55 16.70 14.87
CA ALA A 201 -8.96 16.33 14.73
C ALA A 201 -9.34 16.04 13.27
N HIS A 202 -8.88 16.88 12.32
CA HIS A 202 -9.10 16.66 10.89
C HIS A 202 -8.56 15.30 10.40
N TRP A 203 -7.31 14.98 10.74
CA TRP A 203 -6.70 13.74 10.28
C TRP A 203 -7.20 12.51 11.05
N TYR A 204 -7.50 12.64 12.35
CA TYR A 204 -8.20 11.57 13.09
C TYR A 204 -9.58 11.30 12.51
N SER A 205 -10.33 12.32 12.09
CA SER A 205 -11.63 12.14 11.42
C SER A 205 -11.50 11.29 10.16
N LYS A 206 -10.54 11.63 9.28
CA LYS A 206 -10.28 10.84 8.07
C LYS A 206 -9.89 9.39 8.36
N ALA A 207 -9.01 9.18 9.33
CA ALA A 207 -8.61 7.82 9.71
C ALA A 207 -9.79 7.05 10.34
N ALA A 208 -10.62 7.69 11.15
CA ALA A 208 -11.81 7.10 11.77
C ALA A 208 -12.88 6.74 10.74
N GLU A 209 -13.10 7.58 9.73
CA GLU A 209 -13.99 7.30 8.58
C GLU A 209 -13.52 6.06 7.81
N ASN A 210 -12.20 5.87 7.69
CA ASN A 210 -11.57 4.69 7.08
C ASN A 210 -11.47 3.49 8.03
N GLY A 211 -12.03 3.59 9.22
CA GLY A 211 -12.16 2.46 10.13
C GLY A 211 -11.03 2.27 11.13
N HIS A 212 -10.08 3.22 11.29
CA HIS A 212 -8.97 3.08 12.23
C HIS A 212 -9.45 3.18 13.70
N PRO A 213 -9.29 2.13 14.53
CA PRO A 213 -9.88 2.09 15.86
C PRO A 213 -9.33 3.15 16.83
N ASP A 214 -7.99 3.31 16.87
CA ASP A 214 -7.36 4.29 17.76
C ASP A 214 -7.66 5.73 17.33
N ALA A 215 -7.87 5.97 16.02
CA ALA A 215 -8.29 7.28 15.54
C ALA A 215 -9.72 7.61 15.97
N MET A 216 -10.63 6.65 15.99
CA MET A 216 -11.97 6.83 16.55
C MET A 216 -11.91 7.20 18.03
N TYR A 217 -11.08 6.50 18.79
CA TYR A 217 -10.89 6.79 20.21
C TYR A 217 -10.32 8.19 20.43
N ASN A 218 -9.23 8.54 19.77
CA ASN A 218 -8.58 9.83 19.92
C ASN A 218 -9.46 11.01 19.45
N LEU A 219 -10.21 10.84 18.34
CA LEU A 219 -11.20 11.81 17.91
C LEU A 219 -12.32 11.98 18.95
N GLY A 220 -12.78 10.87 19.53
CA GLY A 220 -13.77 10.88 20.62
C GLY A 220 -13.29 11.70 21.82
N LEU A 221 -12.02 11.60 22.20
CA LEU A 221 -11.44 12.42 23.27
C LEU A 221 -11.45 13.91 22.92
N LEU A 222 -11.00 14.26 21.70
CA LEU A 222 -11.01 15.66 21.24
C LEU A 222 -12.43 16.25 21.22
N LEU A 223 -13.43 15.50 20.77
CA LEU A 223 -14.84 15.90 20.78
C LEU A 223 -15.40 16.04 22.21
N MET A 224 -15.00 15.15 23.11
CA MET A 224 -15.43 15.22 24.50
C MET A 224 -14.87 16.46 25.21
N GLU A 225 -13.63 16.85 24.88
CA GLU A 225 -12.93 18.00 25.48
C GLU A 225 -13.22 19.32 24.74
N GLY A 226 -13.58 19.26 23.48
CA GLY A 226 -13.69 20.45 22.62
C GLY A 226 -12.30 20.99 22.20
N ASP A 227 -11.26 20.12 22.16
CA ASP A 227 -9.89 20.52 21.82
C ASP A 227 -9.67 20.45 20.30
N GLY A 228 -9.53 21.61 19.67
CA GLY A 228 -9.34 21.75 18.22
C GLY A 228 -10.57 21.46 17.35
N ILE A 229 -11.68 21.04 17.96
CA ILE A 229 -12.97 20.76 17.33
C ILE A 229 -14.09 21.12 18.31
N GLY A 230 -15.28 21.45 17.79
CA GLY A 230 -16.44 21.72 18.65
C GLY A 230 -16.80 20.53 19.54
N GLN A 231 -17.08 20.79 20.83
CA GLN A 231 -17.46 19.74 21.77
C GLN A 231 -18.76 19.05 21.34
N ASP A 232 -18.73 17.73 21.23
CA ASP A 232 -19.88 16.89 20.89
C ASP A 232 -19.84 15.53 21.61
N TYR A 233 -20.51 15.46 22.76
CA TYR A 233 -20.60 14.22 23.55
C TYR A 233 -21.36 13.09 22.82
N LYS A 234 -22.31 13.40 21.93
CA LYS A 234 -23.06 12.36 21.20
C LYS A 234 -22.17 11.67 20.18
N GLN A 235 -21.45 12.47 19.38
CA GLN A 235 -20.51 11.94 18.42
C GLN A 235 -19.35 11.21 19.12
N ALA A 236 -18.83 11.74 20.25
CA ALA A 236 -17.82 11.06 21.06
C ALA A 236 -18.31 9.69 21.54
N MET A 237 -19.57 9.60 22.02
CA MET A 237 -20.17 8.34 22.48
C MET A 237 -20.25 7.29 21.35
N GLU A 238 -20.64 7.69 20.15
CA GLU A 238 -20.69 6.80 18.98
C GLU A 238 -19.30 6.28 18.60
N LEU A 239 -18.31 7.18 18.59
CA LEU A 239 -16.92 6.81 18.27
C LEU A 239 -16.31 5.88 19.29
N PHE A 240 -16.49 6.15 20.59
CA PHE A 240 -16.03 5.23 21.64
C PHE A 240 -16.72 3.88 21.58
N GLY A 241 -18.02 3.83 21.25
CA GLY A 241 -18.73 2.58 21.05
C GLY A 241 -18.10 1.73 19.94
N ARG A 242 -17.86 2.34 18.77
CA ARG A 242 -17.21 1.66 17.63
C ARG A 242 -15.77 1.25 17.95
N ALA A 243 -14.99 2.11 18.62
CA ALA A 243 -13.63 1.80 19.01
C ALA A 243 -13.57 0.62 19.99
N ALA A 244 -14.50 0.56 20.94
CA ALA A 244 -14.63 -0.56 21.89
C ALA A 244 -15.00 -1.89 21.20
N GLU A 245 -15.93 -1.85 20.23
CA GLU A 245 -16.29 -3.02 19.41
C GLU A 245 -15.10 -3.54 18.59
N LEU A 246 -14.18 -2.64 18.20
CA LEU A 246 -12.95 -2.97 17.47
C LEU A 246 -11.76 -3.31 18.39
N GLY A 247 -11.98 -3.38 19.71
CA GLY A 247 -11.01 -3.89 20.66
C GLY A 247 -10.07 -2.84 21.30
N VAL A 248 -10.38 -1.54 21.19
CA VAL A 248 -9.63 -0.50 21.92
C VAL A 248 -10.01 -0.55 23.39
N GLU A 249 -9.07 -0.98 24.25
CA GLU A 249 -9.32 -1.26 25.67
C GLU A 249 -9.90 -0.06 26.42
N ASP A 250 -9.31 1.12 26.26
CA ASP A 250 -9.72 2.34 26.99
C ASP A 250 -11.07 2.91 26.50
N ALA A 251 -11.54 2.50 25.32
CA ALA A 251 -12.76 3.05 24.70
C ALA A 251 -14.03 2.68 25.51
N ALA A 252 -14.05 1.53 26.13
CA ALA A 252 -15.20 1.10 26.95
C ALA A 252 -15.38 1.98 28.20
N ASP A 253 -14.29 2.41 28.81
CA ASP A 253 -14.35 3.29 29.99
C ASP A 253 -14.65 4.73 29.60
N ALA A 254 -14.09 5.21 28.49
CA ALA A 254 -14.45 6.50 27.90
C ALA A 254 -15.94 6.55 27.52
N LEU A 255 -16.50 5.45 26.99
CA LEU A 255 -17.92 5.33 26.68
C LEU A 255 -18.81 5.46 27.94
N LYS A 256 -18.42 4.82 29.05
CA LYS A 256 -19.15 4.97 30.33
C LYS A 256 -19.10 6.40 30.85
N LEU A 257 -17.94 7.05 30.71
CA LEU A 257 -17.76 8.44 31.16
C LEU A 257 -18.66 9.40 30.36
N VAL A 258 -18.66 9.29 29.03
CA VAL A 258 -19.47 10.18 28.20
C VAL A 258 -20.96 9.93 28.35
N ARG A 259 -21.41 8.67 28.56
CA ARG A 259 -22.81 8.35 28.89
C ARG A 259 -23.26 9.03 30.18
N LYS A 260 -22.41 9.03 31.22
CA LYS A 260 -22.69 9.73 32.48
C LYS A 260 -22.87 11.25 32.26
N GLN A 261 -22.08 11.85 31.38
CA GLN A 261 -22.21 13.29 31.03
C GLN A 261 -23.52 13.57 30.30
N LEU A 262 -23.99 12.65 29.46
CA LEU A 262 -25.27 12.77 28.74
C LEU A 262 -26.48 12.37 29.58
N GLY A 263 -26.30 11.76 30.74
CA GLY A 263 -27.38 11.28 31.60
C GLY A 263 -28.09 10.02 31.07
N VAL A 264 -27.39 9.16 30.32
CA VAL A 264 -27.90 7.92 29.70
C VAL A 264 -27.07 6.72 30.10
#